data_b7c95a9980cd749511e8f147da4d32ee
#
_entry.id   b7c95a9980cd749511e8f147da4d32ee
#
_cell.length_a   1.000
_cell.length_b   1.000
_cell.length_c   1.000
_cell.angle_alpha   90.00
_cell.angle_beta   90.00
_cell.angle_gamma   90.00
#
_symmetry.space_group_name_H-M   'P 1'
#
loop_
_entity.id
_entity.type
_entity.pdbx_description
1 polymer ?
#
loop_
_entity_poly.entity_id
_entity_poly.type
_entity_poly.pdbx_seq_one_letter_code
_entity_poly.pdbx_strand_id
1 'polypeptide(L)'
;MLESDDSNVIAYQDEVHFQLSTTITRKWALKGSAPKVKSHPGRQKASYSGYIIPSSGRLITTKPEWFNYETVIQSLRDFMRQMPDDGRRICLVVDNAPWHKKAIRLIQTEAREEYGDIRRRVELVPLPSYSPDLNPIEQVWRKTRKEVTHNRYFSNISELTKSLDDYFEGYNVANEELSSLCSFKYKN
;
A
#
# COMPACT_ATOMS: atom_id res chain seq x y z
N MET A 1 12.66 13.15 -15.08
CA MET A 1 13.37 11.86 -14.87
C MET A 1 14.09 12.01 -13.54
N LEU A 2 13.62 11.34 -12.50
CA LEU A 2 14.42 11.17 -11.28
C LEU A 2 15.39 10.04 -11.62
N GLU A 3 16.61 10.41 -12.01
CA GLU A 3 17.72 9.47 -12.07
C GLU A 3 17.88 8.86 -10.68
N SER A 4 18.14 7.57 -10.63
CA SER A 4 18.46 6.84 -9.41
C SER A 4 19.79 7.38 -8.85
N ASP A 5 19.70 8.49 -8.15
CA ASP A 5 20.76 8.89 -7.24
C ASP A 5 20.74 7.87 -6.09
N ASP A 6 21.80 7.10 -5.93
CA ASP A 6 21.94 6.06 -4.88
C ASP A 6 21.76 6.63 -3.46
N SER A 7 21.64 7.95 -3.33
CA SER A 7 21.44 8.67 -2.08
C SER A 7 20.02 8.62 -1.53
N ASN A 8 19.02 8.25 -2.33
CA ASN A 8 17.61 8.30 -1.94
C ASN A 8 16.86 6.99 -2.24
N VAL A 9 15.95 6.63 -1.34
CA VAL A 9 14.99 5.53 -1.55
C VAL A 9 13.66 6.11 -1.99
N ILE A 10 13.16 5.71 -3.16
CA ILE A 10 11.81 6.09 -3.60
C ILE A 10 10.84 5.03 -3.13
N ALA A 11 9.81 5.44 -2.39
CA ALA A 11 8.72 4.59 -1.95
C ALA A 11 7.38 5.24 -2.30
N TYR A 12 6.34 4.42 -2.44
CA TYR A 12 4.97 4.85 -2.70
C TYR A 12 4.08 4.31 -1.61
N GLN A 13 3.15 5.14 -1.15
CA GLN A 13 2.20 4.77 -0.11
C GLN A 13 0.77 4.91 -0.62
N ASP A 14 -0.10 4.03 -0.13
CA ASP A 14 -1.53 4.10 -0.35
C ASP A 14 -2.29 3.29 0.70
N GLU A 15 -3.59 3.59 0.88
CA GLU A 15 -4.48 2.86 1.74
C GLU A 15 -5.40 1.94 0.95
N VAL A 16 -5.68 0.77 1.53
CA VAL A 16 -6.57 -0.21 0.91
C VAL A 16 -7.54 -0.81 1.91
N HIS A 17 -8.74 -1.08 1.42
CA HIS A 17 -9.75 -1.86 2.13
C HIS A 17 -10.03 -3.17 1.40
N PHE A 18 -9.98 -4.27 2.14
CA PHE A 18 -10.43 -5.58 1.69
C PHE A 18 -11.73 -5.93 2.42
N GLN A 19 -12.81 -6.05 1.66
CA GLN A 19 -14.13 -6.35 2.23
C GLN A 19 -14.26 -7.84 2.53
N LEU A 20 -14.95 -8.16 3.63
CA LEU A 20 -15.29 -9.54 3.97
C LEU A 20 -16.32 -10.14 2.98
N SER A 21 -17.18 -9.29 2.43
CA SER A 21 -18.10 -9.71 1.36
C SER A 21 -17.32 -10.13 0.12
N THR A 22 -17.65 -11.31 -0.41
CA THR A 22 -16.92 -11.88 -1.55
C THR A 22 -17.05 -11.02 -2.79
N THR A 23 -15.92 -10.59 -3.35
CA THR A 23 -15.86 -9.93 -4.65
C THR A 23 -15.88 -10.98 -5.76
N ILE A 24 -16.97 -11.02 -6.53
CA ILE A 24 -17.14 -11.96 -7.63
C ILE A 24 -16.47 -11.37 -8.89
N THR A 25 -15.60 -12.15 -9.50
CA THR A 25 -14.95 -11.82 -10.77
C THR A 25 -15.09 -12.97 -11.77
N ARG A 26 -14.81 -12.70 -13.04
CA ARG A 26 -14.83 -13.74 -14.09
C ARG A 26 -13.86 -14.86 -13.72
N LYS A 27 -14.33 -16.11 -13.87
CA LYS A 27 -13.56 -17.33 -13.63
C LYS A 27 -13.80 -18.31 -14.78
N TRP A 28 -12.76 -19.04 -15.15
CA TRP A 28 -12.92 -20.17 -16.06
C TRP A 28 -13.76 -21.26 -15.38
N ALA A 29 -14.72 -21.80 -16.12
CA ALA A 29 -15.60 -22.85 -15.65
C ALA A 29 -15.98 -23.73 -16.83
N LEU A 30 -16.48 -24.93 -16.57
CA LEU A 30 -17.00 -25.82 -17.62
C LEU A 30 -18.14 -25.11 -18.38
N LYS A 31 -18.16 -25.27 -19.71
CA LYS A 31 -19.24 -24.71 -20.55
C LYS A 31 -20.60 -25.20 -20.04
N GLY A 32 -21.50 -24.25 -19.80
CA GLY A 32 -22.85 -24.54 -19.27
C GLY A 32 -22.94 -24.63 -17.73
N SER A 33 -21.81 -24.53 -17.00
CA SER A 33 -21.85 -24.46 -15.54
C SER A 33 -22.02 -23.00 -15.05
N ALA A 34 -22.71 -22.84 -13.91
CA ALA A 34 -22.85 -21.56 -13.20
C ALA A 34 -22.22 -21.69 -11.81
N PRO A 35 -20.89 -21.49 -11.69
CA PRO A 35 -20.21 -21.62 -10.41
C PRO A 35 -20.76 -20.59 -9.42
N LYS A 36 -21.13 -21.04 -8.22
CA LYS A 36 -21.62 -20.20 -7.13
C LYS A 36 -20.50 -20.01 -6.10
N VAL A 37 -20.34 -18.78 -5.61
CA VAL A 37 -19.45 -18.46 -4.50
C VAL A 37 -20.30 -17.96 -3.33
N LYS A 38 -20.06 -18.50 -2.14
CA LYS A 38 -20.69 -17.97 -0.92
C LYS A 38 -20.23 -16.53 -0.69
N SER A 39 -21.08 -15.69 -0.15
CA SER A 39 -20.72 -14.33 0.25
C SER A 39 -21.17 -14.07 1.67
N HIS A 40 -20.39 -13.30 2.41
CA HIS A 40 -20.74 -12.85 3.75
C HIS A 40 -21.58 -11.57 3.64
N PRO A 41 -22.76 -11.50 4.29
CA PRO A 41 -23.50 -10.25 4.37
C PRO A 41 -22.76 -9.27 5.32
N GLY A 42 -22.76 -8.01 4.97
CA GLY A 42 -22.22 -6.97 5.85
C GLY A 42 -21.10 -6.15 5.23
N ARG A 43 -20.66 -5.14 6.00
CA ARG A 43 -19.68 -4.13 5.57
C ARG A 43 -18.32 -4.25 6.28
N GLN A 44 -18.08 -5.41 6.93
CA GLN A 44 -16.79 -5.63 7.59
C GLN A 44 -15.65 -5.61 6.57
N LYS A 45 -14.54 -4.98 6.94
CA LYS A 45 -13.37 -4.82 6.08
C LYS A 45 -12.09 -4.88 6.90
N ALA A 46 -11.03 -5.41 6.30
CA ALA A 46 -9.66 -5.27 6.77
C ALA A 46 -9.02 -4.07 6.05
N SER A 47 -8.38 -3.18 6.81
CA SER A 47 -7.77 -1.96 6.29
C SER A 47 -6.25 -2.02 6.46
N TYR A 48 -5.53 -1.62 5.42
CA TYR A 48 -4.07 -1.58 5.43
C TYR A 48 -3.58 -0.25 4.86
N SER A 49 -2.49 0.25 5.42
CA SER A 49 -1.64 1.23 4.77
C SER A 49 -0.40 0.49 4.27
N GLY A 50 -0.08 0.60 3.00
CA GLY A 50 1.03 -0.09 2.37
C GLY A 50 2.08 0.86 1.83
N TYR A 51 3.32 0.40 1.85
CA TYR A 51 4.50 1.11 1.36
C TYR A 51 5.26 0.18 0.43
N ILE A 52 5.30 0.51 -0.85
CA ILE A 52 6.08 -0.25 -1.86
C ILE A 52 7.35 0.49 -2.21
N ILE A 53 8.47 -0.23 -2.25
CA ILE A 53 9.76 0.25 -2.73
C ILE A 53 10.00 -0.43 -4.09
N PRO A 54 9.69 0.21 -5.23
CA PRO A 54 9.75 -0.43 -6.54
C PRO A 54 11.11 -1.01 -6.90
N SER A 55 12.20 -0.35 -6.50
CA SER A 55 13.57 -0.80 -6.81
C SER A 55 13.89 -2.18 -6.24
N SER A 56 13.35 -2.51 -5.08
CA SER A 56 13.55 -3.81 -4.43
C SER A 56 12.32 -4.72 -4.51
N GLY A 57 11.15 -4.18 -4.84
CA GLY A 57 9.87 -4.89 -4.74
C GLY A 57 9.43 -5.19 -3.31
N ARG A 58 10.06 -4.57 -2.30
CA ARG A 58 9.70 -4.78 -0.91
C ARG A 58 8.41 -4.02 -0.58
N LEU A 59 7.44 -4.75 -0.03
CA LEU A 59 6.17 -4.21 0.46
C LEU A 59 6.17 -4.24 1.99
N ILE A 60 5.93 -3.11 2.61
CA ILE A 60 5.72 -2.99 4.06
C ILE A 60 4.27 -2.58 4.29
N THR A 61 3.56 -3.26 5.18
CA THR A 61 2.17 -2.94 5.51
C THR A 61 1.99 -2.66 6.99
N THR A 62 1.04 -1.76 7.30
CA THR A 62 0.56 -1.48 8.65
C THR A 62 -0.97 -1.58 8.68
N LYS A 63 -1.56 -1.76 9.86
CA LYS A 63 -3.01 -1.93 10.04
C LYS A 63 -3.59 -0.84 10.92
N PRO A 64 -3.84 0.37 10.40
CA PRO A 64 -4.53 1.40 11.18
C PRO A 64 -6.01 1.04 11.35
N GLU A 65 -6.59 1.37 12.50
CA GLU A 65 -8.02 1.16 12.76
C GLU A 65 -8.90 2.06 11.89
N TRP A 66 -8.43 3.28 11.65
CA TRP A 66 -9.06 4.27 10.76
C TRP A 66 -8.00 5.10 10.04
N PHE A 67 -8.39 5.83 9.01
CA PHE A 67 -7.49 6.72 8.27
C PHE A 67 -7.75 8.18 8.66
N ASN A 68 -6.77 8.77 9.31
CA ASN A 68 -6.66 10.18 9.60
C ASN A 68 -5.17 10.59 9.59
N TYR A 69 -4.87 11.86 9.77
CA TYR A 69 -3.48 12.33 9.74
C TYR A 69 -2.60 11.74 10.86
N GLU A 70 -3.18 11.43 12.03
CA GLU A 70 -2.45 10.86 13.18
C GLU A 70 -2.06 9.42 12.91
N THR A 71 -3.00 8.62 12.37
CA THR A 71 -2.73 7.23 11.99
C THR A 71 -1.79 7.13 10.82
N VAL A 72 -1.82 8.09 9.87
CA VAL A 72 -0.82 8.20 8.79
C VAL A 72 0.56 8.49 9.35
N ILE A 73 0.70 9.44 10.27
CA ILE A 73 1.99 9.75 10.92
C ILE A 73 2.50 8.53 11.71
N GLN A 74 1.63 7.83 12.44
CA GLN A 74 2.02 6.61 13.15
C GLN A 74 2.45 5.50 12.19
N SER A 75 1.67 5.26 11.14
CA SER A 75 2.00 4.29 10.09
C SER A 75 3.34 4.61 9.42
N LEU A 76 3.62 5.89 9.18
CA LEU A 76 4.89 6.35 8.64
C LEU A 76 6.07 6.07 9.58
N ARG A 77 5.89 6.26 10.88
CA ARG A 77 6.92 5.88 11.87
C ARG A 77 7.15 4.37 11.93
N ASP A 78 6.08 3.57 11.81
CA ASP A 78 6.19 2.11 11.77
C ASP A 78 6.90 1.62 10.50
N PHE A 79 6.64 2.28 9.36
CA PHE A 79 7.39 2.06 8.14
C PHE A 79 8.87 2.41 8.31
N MET A 80 9.18 3.60 8.84
CA MET A 80 10.56 4.05 9.07
C MET A 80 11.36 3.11 9.96
N ARG A 81 10.75 2.50 10.99
CA ARG A 81 11.42 1.52 11.86
C ARG A 81 11.83 0.25 11.12
N GLN A 82 11.15 -0.09 10.04
CA GLN A 82 11.44 -1.26 9.22
C GLN A 82 12.44 -0.96 8.10
N MET A 83 12.75 0.33 7.88
CA MET A 83 13.74 0.75 6.89
C MET A 83 15.15 0.80 7.51
N PRO A 84 16.19 0.43 6.75
CA PRO A 84 17.57 0.59 7.18
C PRO A 84 17.87 2.04 7.57
N ASP A 85 18.66 2.23 8.61
CA ASP A 85 19.20 3.54 8.99
C ASP A 85 20.61 3.71 8.42
N ASP A 86 20.68 3.76 7.09
CA ASP A 86 21.93 3.81 6.30
C ASP A 86 22.27 5.22 5.80
N GLY A 87 21.59 6.22 6.34
CA GLY A 87 21.79 7.64 5.99
C GLY A 87 21.04 8.10 4.73
N ARG A 88 20.44 7.19 3.97
CA ARG A 88 19.65 7.57 2.79
C ARG A 88 18.31 8.20 3.21
N ARG A 89 17.89 9.20 2.46
CA ARG A 89 16.56 9.80 2.63
C ARG A 89 15.53 9.00 1.86
N ILE A 90 14.31 9.01 2.36
CA ILE A 90 13.15 8.35 1.73
C ILE A 90 12.31 9.43 1.06
N CYS A 91 12.20 9.38 -0.26
CA CYS A 91 11.22 10.14 -1.02
C CYS A 91 9.92 9.31 -1.07
N LEU A 92 8.95 9.68 -0.24
CA LEU A 92 7.69 8.96 -0.12
C LEU A 92 6.59 9.65 -0.90
N VAL A 93 6.17 9.03 -1.98
CA VAL A 93 5.08 9.52 -2.83
C VAL A 93 3.74 9.08 -2.22
N VAL A 94 2.85 10.05 -2.02
CA VAL A 94 1.52 9.86 -1.41
C VAL A 94 0.43 10.49 -2.28
N ASP A 95 -0.80 10.03 -2.15
CA ASP A 95 -1.94 10.66 -2.83
C ASP A 95 -2.34 12.01 -2.19
N ASN A 96 -3.37 12.63 -2.77
CA ASN A 96 -3.89 13.92 -2.32
C ASN A 96 -5.01 13.82 -1.28
N ALA A 97 -5.12 12.73 -0.53
CA ALA A 97 -6.11 12.60 0.52
C ALA A 97 -5.98 13.73 1.58
N PRO A 98 -7.09 14.15 2.20
CA PRO A 98 -7.06 15.26 3.17
C PRO A 98 -6.10 15.01 4.34
N TRP A 99 -5.95 13.77 4.77
CA TRP A 99 -5.02 13.38 5.84
C TRP A 99 -3.57 13.47 5.41
N HIS A 100 -3.22 13.12 4.15
CA HIS A 100 -1.87 13.29 3.59
C HIS A 100 -1.52 14.78 3.47
N LYS A 101 -2.42 15.60 2.93
CA LYS A 101 -2.22 17.06 2.87
C LYS A 101 -1.99 17.66 4.25
N LYS A 102 -2.73 17.20 5.26
CA LYS A 102 -2.54 17.66 6.64
C LYS A 102 -1.20 17.19 7.20
N ALA A 103 -0.81 15.93 6.98
CA ALA A 103 0.50 15.42 7.40
C ALA A 103 1.66 16.21 6.76
N ILE A 104 1.63 16.42 5.44
CA ILE A 104 2.62 17.23 4.71
C ILE A 104 2.73 18.62 5.32
N ARG A 105 1.59 19.29 5.56
CA ARG A 105 1.57 20.63 6.16
C ARG A 105 2.25 20.63 7.53
N LEU A 106 1.90 19.72 8.43
CA LEU A 106 2.44 19.66 9.78
C LEU A 106 3.94 19.33 9.81
N ILE A 107 4.36 18.37 8.98
CA ILE A 107 5.73 17.85 8.98
C ILE A 107 6.67 18.78 8.22
N GLN A 108 6.29 19.23 7.01
CA GLN A 108 7.19 19.92 6.09
C GLN A 108 6.97 21.45 6.08
N THR A 109 5.72 21.91 6.03
CA THR A 109 5.42 23.35 5.91
C THR A 109 5.52 24.06 7.24
N GLU A 110 4.81 23.57 8.28
CA GLU A 110 4.86 24.12 9.64
C GLU A 110 6.12 23.68 10.38
N ALA A 111 6.76 22.62 9.89
CA ALA A 111 8.02 22.07 10.39
C ALA A 111 8.03 21.86 11.92
N ARG A 112 6.92 21.36 12.46
CA ARG A 112 6.75 21.17 13.91
C ARG A 112 7.84 20.25 14.47
N GLU A 113 8.36 20.62 15.63
CA GLU A 113 9.47 19.89 16.27
C GLU A 113 9.14 18.43 16.57
N GLU A 114 7.89 18.15 16.95
CA GLU A 114 7.39 16.80 17.26
C GLU A 114 7.47 15.80 16.08
N TYR A 115 7.69 16.31 14.85
CA TYR A 115 7.86 15.51 13.62
C TYR A 115 9.30 15.63 13.04
N GLY A 116 10.24 16.12 13.83
CA GLY A 116 11.63 16.28 13.42
C GLY A 116 12.31 14.97 13.04
N ASP A 117 11.91 13.86 13.67
CA ASP A 117 12.34 12.50 13.35
C ASP A 117 11.97 12.11 11.91
N ILE A 118 10.72 12.38 11.52
CA ILE A 118 10.23 12.09 10.17
C ILE A 118 10.91 13.01 9.16
N ARG A 119 10.91 14.32 9.40
CA ARG A 119 11.44 15.32 8.46
C ARG A 119 12.91 15.11 8.11
N ARG A 120 13.71 14.56 9.02
CA ARG A 120 15.13 14.24 8.75
C ARG A 120 15.30 13.09 7.78
N ARG A 121 14.39 12.10 7.77
CA ARG A 121 14.50 10.86 7.00
C ARG A 121 13.58 10.79 5.80
N VAL A 122 12.42 11.43 5.86
CA VAL A 122 11.36 11.28 4.86
C VAL A 122 10.98 12.64 4.29
N GLU A 123 10.88 12.69 2.98
CA GLU A 123 10.23 13.75 2.23
C GLU A 123 8.93 13.22 1.64
N LEU A 124 7.81 13.84 2.00
CA LEU A 124 6.49 13.50 1.47
C LEU A 124 6.27 14.26 0.17
N VAL A 125 6.04 13.54 -0.92
CA VAL A 125 5.81 14.11 -2.25
C VAL A 125 4.39 13.79 -2.70
N PRO A 126 3.52 14.79 -2.84
CA PRO A 126 2.15 14.53 -3.30
C PRO A 126 2.15 14.16 -4.79
N LEU A 127 1.34 13.15 -5.16
CA LEU A 127 1.03 12.84 -6.54
C LEU A 127 0.29 14.01 -7.22
N PRO A 128 0.45 14.19 -8.53
CA PRO A 128 -0.42 15.08 -9.28
C PRO A 128 -1.89 14.73 -9.07
N SER A 129 -2.77 15.72 -9.07
CA SER A 129 -4.20 15.49 -8.95
C SER A 129 -4.71 14.59 -10.09
N TYR A 130 -5.63 13.69 -9.77
CA TYR A 130 -6.26 12.77 -10.75
C TYR A 130 -5.27 11.84 -11.48
N SER A 131 -4.18 11.44 -10.85
CA SER A 131 -3.15 10.59 -11.47
C SER A 131 -2.91 9.28 -10.70
N PRO A 132 -3.94 8.44 -10.46
CA PRO A 132 -3.78 7.17 -9.74
C PRO A 132 -2.86 6.20 -10.48
N ASP A 133 -2.78 6.29 -11.81
CA ASP A 133 -1.91 5.43 -12.64
C ASP A 133 -0.41 5.65 -12.37
N LEU A 134 -0.07 6.77 -11.73
CA LEU A 134 1.29 7.06 -11.29
C LEU A 134 1.64 6.45 -9.92
N ASN A 135 0.67 5.79 -9.26
CA ASN A 135 0.92 5.09 -8.01
C ASN A 135 1.06 3.57 -8.24
N PRO A 136 2.28 3.03 -8.31
CA PRO A 136 2.50 1.62 -8.63
C PRO A 136 1.94 0.66 -7.58
N ILE A 137 1.69 1.09 -6.35
CA ILE A 137 1.11 0.26 -5.31
C ILE A 137 -0.33 -0.21 -5.65
N GLU A 138 -1.03 0.51 -6.51
CA GLU A 138 -2.33 0.10 -7.03
C GLU A 138 -2.26 -1.25 -7.79
N GLN A 139 -1.12 -1.54 -8.43
CA GLN A 139 -0.89 -2.84 -9.07
C GLN A 139 -0.75 -3.95 -8.01
N VAL A 140 -0.11 -3.64 -6.89
CA VAL A 140 0.02 -4.56 -5.75
C VAL A 140 -1.36 -4.89 -5.19
N TRP A 141 -2.21 -3.88 -4.99
CA TRP A 141 -3.58 -4.09 -4.52
C TRP A 141 -4.42 -4.93 -5.48
N ARG A 142 -4.26 -4.71 -6.79
CA ARG A 142 -4.91 -5.54 -7.83
C ARG A 142 -4.46 -6.99 -7.75
N LYS A 143 -3.13 -7.22 -7.64
CA LYS A 143 -2.56 -8.56 -7.48
C LYS A 143 -3.10 -9.22 -6.21
N THR A 144 -3.05 -8.54 -5.07
CA THR A 144 -3.57 -9.03 -3.80
C THR A 144 -5.05 -9.43 -3.90
N ARG A 145 -5.89 -8.57 -4.49
CA ARG A 145 -7.30 -8.92 -4.68
C ARG A 145 -7.47 -10.18 -5.51
N LYS A 146 -6.73 -10.31 -6.60
CA LYS A 146 -6.80 -11.48 -7.51
C LYS A 146 -6.38 -12.77 -6.80
N GLU A 147 -5.35 -12.72 -5.99
CA GLU A 147 -4.71 -13.92 -5.41
C GLU A 147 -5.31 -14.29 -4.05
N VAL A 148 -5.79 -13.32 -3.28
CA VAL A 148 -6.26 -13.58 -1.91
C VAL A 148 -7.78 -13.51 -1.79
N THR A 149 -8.45 -12.50 -2.39
CA THR A 149 -9.86 -12.23 -2.04
C THR A 149 -10.88 -12.52 -3.15
N HIS A 150 -10.50 -12.42 -4.43
CA HIS A 150 -11.45 -12.63 -5.52
C HIS A 150 -11.97 -14.07 -5.55
N ASN A 151 -13.30 -14.22 -5.65
CA ASN A 151 -13.98 -15.51 -5.68
C ASN A 151 -13.68 -16.43 -4.47
N ARG A 152 -13.21 -15.87 -3.35
CA ARG A 152 -12.98 -16.60 -2.10
C ARG A 152 -13.98 -16.16 -1.03
N TYR A 153 -14.43 -17.14 -0.27
CA TYR A 153 -15.29 -16.94 0.89
C TYR A 153 -14.44 -17.04 2.16
N PHE A 154 -14.64 -16.08 3.06
CA PHE A 154 -14.06 -16.08 4.40
C PHE A 154 -15.22 -16.14 5.41
N SER A 155 -15.11 -16.98 6.43
CA SER A 155 -16.17 -17.16 7.43
C SER A 155 -16.31 -15.95 8.37
N ASN A 156 -15.23 -15.22 8.58
CA ASN A 156 -15.16 -14.05 9.45
C ASN A 156 -14.00 -13.13 9.09
N ILE A 157 -13.98 -11.95 9.70
CA ILE A 157 -12.95 -10.93 9.43
C ILE A 157 -11.54 -11.40 9.86
N SER A 158 -11.42 -12.19 10.91
CA SER A 158 -10.13 -12.69 11.39
C SER A 158 -9.49 -13.65 10.38
N GLU A 159 -10.25 -14.50 9.72
CA GLU A 159 -9.78 -15.39 8.66
C GLU A 159 -9.29 -14.58 7.44
N LEU A 160 -10.06 -13.57 7.01
CA LEU A 160 -9.64 -12.66 5.95
C LEU A 160 -8.35 -11.94 6.31
N THR A 161 -8.28 -11.35 7.51
CA THR A 161 -7.11 -10.60 7.98
C THR A 161 -5.88 -11.50 8.04
N LYS A 162 -6.02 -12.72 8.60
CA LYS A 162 -4.91 -13.68 8.65
C LYS A 162 -4.40 -14.02 7.26
N SER A 163 -5.29 -14.30 6.31
CA SER A 163 -4.89 -14.63 4.93
C SER A 163 -4.17 -13.47 4.23
N LEU A 164 -4.54 -12.23 4.53
CA LEU A 164 -3.87 -11.04 4.01
C LEU A 164 -2.52 -10.82 4.70
N ASP A 165 -2.44 -11.02 6.02
CA ASP A 165 -1.18 -10.88 6.78
C ASP A 165 -0.14 -11.89 6.30
N ASP A 166 -0.53 -13.17 6.21
CA ASP A 166 0.34 -14.26 5.72
C ASP A 166 0.84 -13.95 4.29
N TYR A 167 -0.04 -13.37 3.45
CA TYR A 167 0.33 -12.96 2.09
C TYR A 167 1.33 -11.79 2.07
N PHE A 168 1.09 -10.74 2.85
CA PHE A 168 1.96 -9.57 2.89
C PHE A 168 3.31 -9.84 3.55
N GLU A 169 3.35 -10.73 4.54
CA GLU A 169 4.61 -11.14 5.19
C GLU A 169 5.61 -11.69 4.17
N GLY A 170 5.13 -12.44 3.17
CA GLY A 170 5.96 -12.95 2.07
C GLY A 170 6.62 -11.87 1.20
N TYR A 171 6.12 -10.64 1.24
CA TYR A 171 6.64 -9.51 0.47
C TYR A 171 7.39 -8.47 1.31
N ASN A 172 7.54 -8.69 2.62
CA ASN A 172 8.31 -7.77 3.49
C ASN A 172 9.85 -7.92 3.33
N VAL A 173 10.27 -8.53 2.25
CA VAL A 173 11.66 -8.66 1.80
C VAL A 173 11.75 -8.27 0.33
N ALA A 174 12.97 -8.13 -0.21
CA ALA A 174 13.16 -7.86 -1.63
C ALA A 174 12.48 -8.94 -2.48
N ASN A 175 11.75 -8.51 -3.51
CA ASN A 175 10.91 -9.38 -4.34
C ASN A 175 10.92 -8.93 -5.80
N GLU A 176 11.47 -9.77 -6.69
CA GLU A 176 11.61 -9.44 -8.11
C GLU A 176 10.25 -9.33 -8.83
N GLU A 177 9.26 -10.12 -8.43
CA GLU A 177 7.92 -10.07 -9.02
C GLU A 177 7.26 -8.71 -8.76
N LEU A 178 7.28 -8.22 -7.50
CA LEU A 178 6.74 -6.90 -7.17
C LEU A 178 7.58 -5.77 -7.76
N SER A 179 8.91 -5.91 -7.81
CA SER A 179 9.76 -4.94 -8.50
C SER A 179 9.38 -4.81 -9.97
N SER A 180 9.23 -5.93 -10.67
CA SER A 180 8.79 -5.96 -12.09
C SER A 180 7.37 -5.40 -12.25
N LEU A 181 6.45 -5.74 -11.35
CA LEU A 181 5.06 -5.28 -11.37
C LEU A 181 4.95 -3.77 -11.20
N CYS A 182 5.78 -3.19 -10.33
CA CYS A 182 5.78 -1.78 -9.98
C CYS A 182 6.71 -0.94 -10.86
N SER A 183 7.42 -1.55 -11.81
CA SER A 183 8.24 -0.82 -12.78
C SER A 183 7.36 0.00 -13.72
N PHE A 184 7.64 1.29 -13.86
CA PHE A 184 6.98 2.13 -14.87
C PHE A 184 7.41 1.67 -16.26
N LYS A 185 6.54 0.96 -16.97
CA LYS A 185 6.72 0.69 -18.38
C LYS A 185 6.22 1.91 -19.16
N TYR A 186 7.11 2.83 -19.48
CA TYR A 186 6.78 3.84 -20.48
C TYR A 186 6.44 3.11 -21.78
N LYS A 187 5.20 3.19 -22.22
CA LYS A 187 4.86 2.82 -23.59
C LYS A 187 5.46 3.89 -24.50
N ASN A 188 6.54 3.54 -25.17
CA ASN A 188 7.03 4.32 -26.32
C ASN A 188 5.98 4.33 -27.41
#